data_d8ca0e56b3aab489ff9592bae5f8f9ba
#
_entry.id   d8ca0e56b3aab489ff9592bae5f8f9ba
#
_cell.length_a   1.000
_cell.length_b   1.000
_cell.length_c   1.000
_cell.angle_alpha   90.00
_cell.angle_beta   90.00
_cell.angle_gamma   90.00
#
_symmetry.space_group_name_H-M   'P 1'
#
loop_
_entity.id
_entity.type
_entity.pdbx_description
1 polymer ?
#
loop_
_entity_poly.entity_id
_entity_poly.type
_entity_poly.pdbx_seq_one_letter_code
_entity_poly.pdbx_strand_id
1 'polypeptide(L)'
;MKKAIELAILPEPPIFEEVAPVFLSDATMSQRKQSVLERMAAEEFDTLVIYADKEHGSNFEYLTGFLPRFEEGLLVLDKTGAATLILGNENLKLQAHSRIAAELVHYPQYSLPNQPMTGEKSLSSVFSSLRFKEKKKIGIIGWKMFTTHHEDPATLFDVPYFIVDAVKRAVTRTCHVVNAAYLLIGEKGSRSHNNANEIAHYEYGANLSSRCILSAMNAIEVGKKEAEIGAYLLAEGQMPSVVPIAASGKRF
;
A
#
# COMPACT_ATOMS: atom_id res chain seq x y z
N MET A 1 -29.81 -19.05 -27.09
CA MET A 1 -30.97 -18.79 -26.23
C MET A 1 -30.79 -17.42 -25.56
N LYS A 2 -31.69 -16.47 -25.77
CA LYS A 2 -31.73 -15.21 -25.00
C LYS A 2 -32.20 -15.60 -23.59
N LYS A 3 -31.36 -15.37 -22.55
CA LYS A 3 -31.82 -15.49 -21.17
C LYS A 3 -32.85 -14.40 -20.91
N ALA A 4 -34.06 -14.80 -20.46
CA ALA A 4 -35.05 -13.85 -19.99
C ALA A 4 -34.52 -13.18 -18.71
N ILE A 5 -34.61 -11.85 -18.67
CA ILE A 5 -34.27 -11.06 -17.46
C ILE A 5 -35.61 -10.74 -16.81
N GLU A 6 -35.81 -11.15 -15.57
CA GLU A 6 -37.01 -10.85 -14.79
C GLU A 6 -36.66 -9.93 -13.62
N LEU A 7 -37.58 -9.02 -13.32
CA LEU A 7 -37.49 -8.19 -12.11
C LEU A 7 -37.95 -9.04 -10.92
N ALA A 8 -37.11 -9.17 -9.90
CA ALA A 8 -37.42 -9.89 -8.67
C ALA A 8 -37.22 -8.99 -7.46
N ILE A 9 -38.07 -9.16 -6.44
CA ILE A 9 -37.89 -8.55 -5.14
C ILE A 9 -37.00 -9.52 -4.32
N LEU A 10 -35.85 -9.01 -3.92
CA LEU A 10 -34.91 -9.74 -3.04
C LEU A 10 -35.01 -9.20 -1.62
N PRO A 11 -34.82 -10.03 -0.60
CA PRO A 11 -34.69 -9.53 0.77
C PRO A 11 -33.48 -8.63 0.90
N GLU A 12 -33.60 -7.61 1.73
CA GLU A 12 -32.47 -6.75 2.07
C GLU A 12 -31.35 -7.54 2.72
N PRO A 13 -30.07 -7.31 2.36
CA PRO A 13 -28.96 -7.97 3.01
C PRO A 13 -28.92 -7.67 4.51
N PRO A 14 -28.49 -8.61 5.37
CA PRO A 14 -28.38 -8.35 6.80
C PRO A 14 -27.34 -7.28 7.09
N ILE A 15 -27.63 -6.40 8.04
CA ILE A 15 -26.70 -5.41 8.57
C ILE A 15 -26.21 -5.90 9.94
N PHE A 16 -24.91 -5.83 10.16
CA PHE A 16 -24.29 -6.14 11.45
C PHE A 16 -24.02 -4.83 12.19
N GLU A 17 -24.93 -4.43 13.07
CA GLU A 17 -24.86 -3.13 13.77
C GLU A 17 -23.84 -3.12 14.92
N GLU A 18 -23.56 -4.24 15.53
CA GLU A 18 -22.74 -4.37 16.73
C GLU A 18 -21.27 -4.78 16.45
N VAL A 19 -20.77 -4.57 15.26
CA VAL A 19 -19.38 -4.92 14.94
C VAL A 19 -18.43 -3.85 15.47
N ALA A 20 -17.59 -4.22 16.43
CA ALA A 20 -16.57 -3.33 16.98
C ALA A 20 -15.30 -3.34 16.13
N PRO A 21 -14.56 -2.20 16.05
CA PRO A 21 -13.29 -2.15 15.35
C PRO A 21 -12.27 -3.10 16.00
N VAL A 22 -11.59 -3.88 15.16
CA VAL A 22 -10.51 -4.76 15.59
C VAL A 22 -9.19 -4.21 15.08
N PHE A 23 -8.26 -3.92 15.99
CA PHE A 23 -6.94 -3.44 15.63
C PHE A 23 -6.00 -4.61 15.32
N LEU A 24 -5.12 -4.40 14.35
CA LEU A 24 -4.04 -5.35 14.09
C LEU A 24 -3.12 -5.44 15.31
N SER A 25 -2.92 -6.64 15.83
CA SER A 25 -2.07 -6.89 17.00
C SER A 25 -0.58 -6.79 16.65
N ASP A 26 0.27 -6.57 17.66
CA ASP A 26 1.73 -6.59 17.47
C ASP A 26 2.21 -7.97 17.00
N ALA A 27 1.56 -9.04 17.43
CA ALA A 27 1.82 -10.39 16.95
C ALA A 27 1.55 -10.52 15.44
N THR A 28 0.42 -9.99 14.96
CA THR A 28 0.09 -9.95 13.53
C THR A 28 1.12 -9.13 12.74
N MET A 29 1.51 -7.95 13.22
CA MET A 29 2.49 -7.13 12.54
C MET A 29 3.87 -7.81 12.51
N SER A 30 4.25 -8.50 13.57
CA SER A 30 5.48 -9.31 13.61
C SER A 30 5.43 -10.48 12.63
N GLN A 31 4.30 -11.18 12.53
CA GLN A 31 4.09 -12.26 11.54
C GLN A 31 4.18 -11.75 10.10
N ARG A 32 3.62 -10.57 9.79
CA ARG A 32 3.75 -9.93 8.49
C ARG A 32 5.22 -9.70 8.10
N LYS A 33 5.98 -9.08 9.01
CA LYS A 33 7.41 -8.86 8.80
C LYS A 33 8.14 -10.19 8.59
N GLN A 34 7.90 -11.17 9.45
CA GLN A 34 8.54 -12.48 9.38
C GLN A 34 8.23 -13.18 8.05
N SER A 35 6.98 -13.17 7.59
CA SER A 35 6.59 -13.73 6.29
C SER A 35 7.35 -13.09 5.14
N VAL A 36 7.54 -11.77 5.16
CA VAL A 36 8.33 -11.08 4.12
C VAL A 36 9.80 -11.48 4.18
N LEU A 37 10.40 -11.58 5.36
CA LEU A 37 11.79 -12.01 5.53
C LEU A 37 12.03 -13.45 5.07
N GLU A 38 11.10 -14.36 5.33
CA GLU A 38 11.16 -15.74 4.85
C GLU A 38 11.14 -15.81 3.33
N ARG A 39 10.30 -14.99 2.68
CA ARG A 39 10.26 -14.90 1.21
C ARG A 39 11.52 -14.27 0.64
N MET A 40 12.06 -13.23 1.31
CA MET A 40 13.35 -12.65 0.93
C MET A 40 14.45 -13.71 0.97
N ALA A 41 14.47 -14.53 2.01
CA ALA A 41 15.47 -15.60 2.17
C ALA A 41 15.30 -16.68 1.07
N ALA A 42 14.06 -17.11 0.79
CA ALA A 42 13.77 -18.11 -0.23
C ALA A 42 14.17 -17.66 -1.63
N GLU A 43 14.07 -16.36 -1.91
CA GLU A 43 14.37 -15.74 -3.21
C GLU A 43 15.74 -15.04 -3.24
N GLU A 44 16.55 -15.21 -2.19
CA GLU A 44 17.92 -14.67 -2.06
C GLU A 44 18.01 -13.13 -2.16
N PHE A 45 16.99 -12.40 -1.72
CA PHE A 45 17.06 -10.95 -1.61
C PHE A 45 17.85 -10.49 -0.39
N ASP A 46 18.79 -9.59 -0.59
CA ASP A 46 19.52 -8.95 0.51
C ASP A 46 18.76 -7.78 1.12
N THR A 47 17.99 -7.05 0.29
CA THR A 47 17.28 -5.83 0.71
C THR A 47 16.07 -5.60 -0.17
N LEU A 48 14.99 -5.10 0.43
CA LEU A 48 13.84 -4.55 -0.28
C LEU A 48 13.76 -3.04 -0.09
N VAL A 49 13.44 -2.32 -1.15
CA VAL A 49 13.10 -0.90 -1.15
C VAL A 49 11.63 -0.79 -1.52
N ILE A 50 10.78 -0.47 -0.55
CA ILE A 50 9.33 -0.45 -0.69
C ILE A 50 8.88 1.01 -0.75
N TYR A 51 8.31 1.39 -1.88
CA TYR A 51 7.82 2.73 -2.16
C TYR A 51 6.39 2.90 -1.67
N ALA A 52 6.07 4.11 -1.26
CA ALA A 52 4.70 4.53 -1.02
C ALA A 52 4.47 6.02 -1.31
N ASP A 53 3.30 6.30 -1.81
CA ASP A 53 2.63 7.58 -1.78
C ASP A 53 1.23 7.42 -1.19
N LYS A 54 0.39 8.47 -1.22
CA LYS A 54 -0.96 8.45 -0.66
C LYS A 54 -1.86 7.38 -1.31
N GLU A 55 -1.70 7.11 -2.60
CA GLU A 55 -2.59 6.21 -3.36
C GLU A 55 -1.98 4.82 -3.57
N HIS A 56 -0.65 4.72 -3.55
CA HIS A 56 0.10 3.52 -3.95
C HIS A 56 0.96 2.98 -2.80
N GLY A 57 0.44 3.01 -1.56
CA GLY A 57 1.21 2.69 -0.37
C GLY A 57 0.87 1.37 0.31
N SER A 58 -0.04 0.55 -0.20
CA SER A 58 -0.53 -0.64 0.52
C SER A 58 0.56 -1.66 0.87
N ASN A 59 1.63 -1.79 0.09
CA ASN A 59 2.76 -2.67 0.40
C ASN A 59 3.61 -2.12 1.55
N PHE A 60 3.77 -0.81 1.61
CA PHE A 60 4.44 -0.11 2.69
C PHE A 60 3.61 -0.17 3.99
N GLU A 61 2.31 0.17 3.90
CA GLU A 61 1.37 0.15 5.03
C GLU A 61 1.28 -1.24 5.66
N TYR A 62 1.31 -2.30 4.86
CA TYR A 62 1.27 -3.68 5.33
C TYR A 62 2.32 -3.98 6.42
N LEU A 63 3.50 -3.35 6.32
CA LEU A 63 4.61 -3.51 7.26
C LEU A 63 4.66 -2.39 8.29
N THR A 64 4.39 -1.16 7.89
CA THR A 64 4.57 0.02 8.76
C THR A 64 3.33 0.37 9.56
N GLY A 65 2.13 -0.03 9.10
CA GLY A 65 0.85 0.31 9.73
C GLY A 65 0.38 1.74 9.47
N PHE A 66 1.02 2.48 8.58
CA PHE A 66 0.58 3.81 8.16
C PHE A 66 0.85 4.06 6.67
N LEU A 67 0.11 5.02 6.09
CA LEU A 67 0.34 5.53 4.74
C LEU A 67 1.00 6.91 4.80
N PRO A 68 2.00 7.18 3.94
CA PRO A 68 2.51 8.54 3.77
C PRO A 68 1.38 9.49 3.34
N ARG A 69 1.47 10.74 3.79
CA ARG A 69 0.50 11.77 3.42
C ARG A 69 1.24 12.92 2.72
N PHE A 70 0.69 13.34 1.58
CA PHE A 70 1.19 14.45 0.76
C PHE A 70 2.53 14.20 0.06
N GLU A 71 3.40 13.41 0.63
CA GLU A 71 4.78 13.17 0.22
C GLU A 71 5.00 11.68 -0.02
N GLU A 72 6.11 11.35 -0.68
CA GLU A 72 6.57 9.98 -0.80
C GLU A 72 7.19 9.47 0.51
N GLY A 73 7.29 8.16 0.63
CA GLY A 73 8.04 7.48 1.67
C GLY A 73 8.66 6.20 1.15
N LEU A 74 9.80 5.82 1.73
CA LEU A 74 10.41 4.53 1.49
C LEU A 74 10.59 3.77 2.80
N LEU A 75 10.37 2.46 2.72
CA LEU A 75 10.84 1.50 3.70
C LEU A 75 11.96 0.68 3.06
N VAL A 76 13.15 0.72 3.63
CA VAL A 76 14.26 -0.17 3.29
C VAL A 76 14.29 -1.28 4.32
N LEU A 77 14.07 -2.52 3.90
CA LEU A 77 14.09 -3.72 4.75
C LEU A 77 15.27 -4.60 4.36
N ASP A 78 16.21 -4.76 5.28
CA ASP A 78 17.35 -5.67 5.11
C ASP A 78 16.97 -7.11 5.48
N LYS A 79 17.61 -8.10 4.88
CA LYS A 79 17.40 -9.52 5.17
C LYS A 79 17.63 -9.91 6.63
N THR A 80 18.37 -9.11 7.40
CA THR A 80 18.54 -9.30 8.85
C THR A 80 17.32 -8.86 9.66
N GLY A 81 16.34 -8.23 9.00
CA GLY A 81 15.19 -7.63 9.64
C GLY A 81 15.41 -6.19 10.11
N ALA A 82 16.60 -5.63 9.92
CA ALA A 82 16.82 -4.20 10.12
C ALA A 82 16.01 -3.39 9.11
N ALA A 83 15.37 -2.33 9.57
CA ALA A 83 14.51 -1.50 8.74
C ALA A 83 14.89 -0.02 8.86
N THR A 84 14.74 0.72 7.78
CA THR A 84 14.94 2.17 7.72
C THR A 84 13.78 2.82 6.99
N LEU A 85 13.17 3.82 7.62
CA LEU A 85 12.18 4.69 7.01
C LEU A 85 12.87 5.93 6.45
N ILE A 86 12.64 6.25 5.19
CA ILE A 86 13.14 7.47 4.55
C ILE A 86 11.93 8.34 4.25
N LEU A 87 11.79 9.47 4.95
CA LEU A 87 10.58 10.30 4.97
C LEU A 87 10.92 11.78 4.76
N GLY A 88 9.99 12.51 4.12
CA GLY A 88 9.99 13.96 4.02
C GLY A 88 9.45 14.66 5.25
N ASN A 89 9.36 16.00 5.21
CA ASN A 89 9.03 16.87 6.35
C ASN A 89 7.67 16.53 6.99
N GLU A 90 6.63 16.32 6.18
CA GLU A 90 5.27 16.09 6.67
C GLU A 90 5.09 14.71 7.31
N ASN A 91 5.86 13.74 6.85
CA ASN A 91 5.75 12.35 7.28
C ASN A 91 6.65 12.00 8.48
N LEU A 92 7.58 12.85 8.90
CA LEU A 92 8.47 12.58 10.03
C LEU A 92 7.73 12.16 11.30
N LYS A 93 6.63 12.85 11.62
CA LYS A 93 5.79 12.54 12.80
C LYS A 93 5.14 11.15 12.73
N LEU A 94 4.96 10.58 11.54
CA LEU A 94 4.34 9.27 11.36
C LEU A 94 5.27 8.12 11.78
N GLN A 95 6.56 8.36 11.87
CA GLN A 95 7.52 7.36 12.35
C GLN A 95 7.16 6.87 13.77
N ALA A 96 6.64 7.74 14.64
CA ALA A 96 6.20 7.37 15.98
C ALA A 96 5.00 6.38 15.98
N HIS A 97 4.28 6.28 14.88
CA HIS A 97 3.14 5.37 14.69
C HIS A 97 3.53 4.11 13.91
N SER A 98 4.80 3.98 13.53
CA SER A 98 5.28 2.81 12.80
C SER A 98 5.16 1.55 13.64
N ARG A 99 4.54 0.52 13.07
CA ARG A 99 4.39 -0.81 13.67
C ARG A 99 5.60 -1.72 13.41
N ILE A 100 6.58 -1.26 12.64
CA ILE A 100 7.87 -1.89 12.45
C ILE A 100 8.94 -1.04 13.13
N ALA A 101 9.80 -1.65 13.96
CA ALA A 101 10.95 -0.95 14.50
C ALA A 101 11.89 -0.58 13.34
N ALA A 102 12.12 0.71 13.14
CA ALA A 102 12.91 1.22 12.04
C ALA A 102 13.72 2.46 12.45
N GLU A 103 14.91 2.59 11.89
CA GLU A 103 15.66 3.85 11.91
C GLU A 103 14.98 4.87 11.00
N LEU A 104 15.08 6.16 11.35
CA LEU A 104 14.54 7.24 10.56
C LEU A 104 15.67 7.98 9.83
N VAL A 105 15.50 8.11 8.52
CA VAL A 105 16.30 9.02 7.69
C VAL A 105 15.38 10.12 7.15
N HIS A 106 15.66 11.35 7.55
CA HIS A 106 14.98 12.50 6.98
C HIS A 106 15.55 12.80 5.60
N TYR A 107 14.67 12.86 4.60
CA TYR A 107 15.01 13.17 3.21
C TYR A 107 14.12 14.33 2.69
N PRO A 108 14.56 15.58 2.86
CA PRO A 108 13.75 16.77 2.54
C PRO A 108 13.26 16.85 1.10
N GLN A 109 13.92 16.18 0.15
CA GLN A 109 13.53 16.17 -1.25
C GLN A 109 12.21 15.46 -1.52
N TYR A 110 11.68 14.71 -0.54
CA TYR A 110 10.31 14.18 -0.59
C TYR A 110 9.26 15.20 -0.17
N SER A 111 9.68 16.34 0.36
CA SER A 111 8.78 17.36 0.90
C SER A 111 7.98 18.09 -0.18
N LEU A 112 6.85 18.64 0.22
CA LEU A 112 5.97 19.41 -0.67
C LEU A 112 6.70 20.63 -1.27
N PRO A 113 6.27 21.11 -2.44
CA PRO A 113 6.75 22.37 -3.00
C PRO A 113 6.66 23.52 -1.98
N ASN A 114 7.62 24.41 -2.01
CA ASN A 114 7.75 25.55 -1.09
C ASN A 114 8.08 25.22 0.37
N GLN A 115 8.33 23.96 0.68
CA GLN A 115 8.93 23.58 1.96
C GLN A 115 10.47 23.53 1.84
N PRO A 116 11.21 23.60 2.97
CA PRO A 116 12.66 23.44 2.95
C PRO A 116 13.06 22.08 2.36
N MET A 117 13.71 22.14 1.19
CA MET A 117 14.26 20.95 0.52
C MET A 117 15.78 20.95 0.58
N THR A 118 16.36 21.71 1.52
CA THR A 118 17.80 21.74 1.73
C THR A 118 18.25 20.48 2.44
N GLY A 119 19.04 19.67 1.77
CA GLY A 119 19.64 18.47 2.34
C GLY A 119 20.99 18.23 1.70
N GLU A 120 21.98 17.87 2.50
CA GLU A 120 23.35 17.64 2.04
C GLU A 120 23.53 16.28 1.36
N LYS A 121 22.56 15.37 1.49
CA LYS A 121 22.69 13.98 0.99
C LYS A 121 21.77 13.70 -0.17
N SER A 122 22.33 13.17 -1.25
CA SER A 122 21.53 12.58 -2.32
C SER A 122 20.92 11.23 -1.84
N LEU A 123 19.83 10.81 -2.48
CA LEU A 123 19.20 9.51 -2.16
C LEU A 123 20.19 8.34 -2.37
N SER A 124 21.03 8.40 -3.40
CA SER A 124 22.07 7.40 -3.62
C SER A 124 23.13 7.40 -2.50
N SER A 125 23.43 8.54 -1.87
CA SER A 125 24.30 8.61 -0.69
C SER A 125 23.65 7.99 0.53
N VAL A 126 22.33 8.16 0.71
CA VAL A 126 21.55 7.49 1.76
C VAL A 126 21.64 5.98 1.56
N PHE A 127 21.36 5.46 0.37
CA PHE A 127 21.48 4.03 0.08
C PHE A 127 22.91 3.50 0.26
N SER A 128 23.92 4.30 -0.07
CA SER A 128 25.32 3.94 0.17
C SER A 128 25.63 3.79 1.67
N SER A 129 25.06 4.65 2.54
CA SER A 129 25.19 4.53 3.99
C SER A 129 24.51 3.28 4.54
N LEU A 130 23.50 2.75 3.85
CA LEU A 130 22.83 1.47 4.13
C LEU A 130 23.55 0.26 3.50
N ARG A 131 24.80 0.42 3.08
CA ARG A 131 25.70 -0.62 2.56
C ARG A 131 25.20 -1.31 1.28
N PHE A 132 24.51 -0.58 0.42
CA PHE A 132 23.99 -1.12 -0.85
C PHE A 132 25.08 -1.69 -1.77
N LYS A 133 26.31 -1.18 -1.70
CA LYS A 133 27.46 -1.70 -2.47
C LYS A 133 27.81 -3.16 -2.15
N GLU A 134 27.39 -3.65 -0.98
CA GLU A 134 27.67 -5.02 -0.54
C GLU A 134 26.55 -6.00 -0.92
N LYS A 135 25.43 -5.49 -1.45
CA LYS A 135 24.26 -6.30 -1.81
C LYS A 135 24.45 -6.96 -3.18
N LYS A 136 23.91 -8.15 -3.31
CA LYS A 136 23.89 -8.93 -4.56
C LYS A 136 22.56 -8.87 -5.27
N LYS A 137 21.46 -8.80 -4.50
CA LYS A 137 20.10 -8.72 -5.04
C LYS A 137 19.24 -7.77 -4.22
N ILE A 138 18.70 -6.75 -4.89
CA ILE A 138 17.80 -5.76 -4.29
C ILE A 138 16.47 -5.81 -5.03
N GLY A 139 15.39 -5.92 -4.25
CA GLY A 139 14.02 -5.80 -4.75
C GLY A 139 13.50 -4.39 -4.59
N ILE A 140 12.97 -3.80 -5.67
CA ILE A 140 12.20 -2.57 -5.60
C ILE A 140 10.72 -2.95 -5.71
N ILE A 141 9.90 -2.41 -4.80
CA ILE A 141 8.49 -2.73 -4.70
C ILE A 141 7.68 -1.42 -4.77
N GLY A 142 6.88 -1.28 -5.81
CA GLY A 142 5.81 -0.30 -5.91
C GLY A 142 4.48 -0.91 -5.47
N TRP A 143 3.45 -0.71 -6.28
CA TRP A 143 2.09 -1.18 -5.97
C TRP A 143 1.55 -2.18 -7.00
N LYS A 144 2.22 -2.32 -8.14
CA LYS A 144 1.77 -3.12 -9.27
C LYS A 144 2.63 -4.37 -9.46
N MET A 145 1.96 -5.49 -9.72
CA MET A 145 2.59 -6.70 -10.24
C MET A 145 2.40 -6.75 -11.75
N PHE A 146 3.49 -6.67 -12.49
CA PHE A 146 3.46 -6.78 -13.94
C PHE A 146 3.32 -8.25 -14.37
N THR A 147 2.43 -8.50 -15.32
CA THR A 147 2.12 -9.85 -15.84
C THR A 147 2.25 -9.91 -17.36
N THR A 148 2.98 -8.96 -17.97
CA THR A 148 3.20 -8.93 -19.41
C THR A 148 4.06 -10.12 -19.86
N HIS A 149 3.81 -10.56 -21.09
CA HIS A 149 4.63 -11.57 -21.77
C HIS A 149 5.57 -10.97 -22.85
N HIS A 150 5.53 -9.64 -23.02
CA HIS A 150 6.32 -8.92 -24.03
C HIS A 150 7.65 -8.39 -23.49
N GLU A 151 7.72 -8.22 -22.17
CA GLU A 151 8.88 -7.70 -21.46
C GLU A 151 9.11 -8.55 -20.20
N ASP A 152 10.32 -8.54 -19.68
CA ASP A 152 10.62 -9.19 -18.41
C ASP A 152 10.02 -8.37 -17.25
N PRO A 153 8.99 -8.88 -16.54
CA PRO A 153 8.36 -8.19 -15.43
C PRO A 153 9.33 -7.76 -14.32
N ALA A 154 10.45 -8.48 -14.16
CA ALA A 154 11.47 -8.15 -13.16
C ALA A 154 12.21 -6.83 -13.47
N THR A 155 12.13 -6.34 -14.70
CA THR A 155 12.78 -5.08 -15.14
C THR A 155 11.84 -3.89 -15.18
N LEU A 156 10.55 -4.10 -14.95
CA LEU A 156 9.52 -3.06 -14.99
C LEU A 156 9.28 -2.51 -13.58
N PHE A 157 9.34 -1.19 -13.44
CA PHE A 157 9.15 -0.51 -12.16
C PHE A 157 8.04 0.52 -12.24
N ASP A 158 7.12 0.49 -11.28
CA ASP A 158 6.04 1.45 -11.06
C ASP A 158 6.37 2.44 -9.93
N VAL A 159 7.63 2.75 -9.80
CA VAL A 159 8.21 3.64 -8.79
C VAL A 159 8.85 4.83 -9.51
N PRO A 160 8.84 6.06 -8.96
CA PRO A 160 9.48 7.21 -9.57
C PRO A 160 10.91 6.92 -10.01
N TYR A 161 11.23 7.32 -11.24
CA TYR A 161 12.52 6.99 -11.87
C TYR A 161 13.73 7.38 -11.02
N PHE A 162 13.69 8.55 -10.36
CA PHE A 162 14.82 9.03 -9.55
C PHE A 162 15.17 8.09 -8.38
N ILE A 163 14.17 7.34 -7.86
CA ILE A 163 14.39 6.34 -6.79
C ILE A 163 15.10 5.11 -7.36
N VAL A 164 14.61 4.61 -8.50
CA VAL A 164 15.23 3.46 -9.19
C VAL A 164 16.66 3.79 -9.60
N ASP A 165 16.88 4.98 -10.16
CA ASP A 165 18.19 5.46 -10.54
C ASP A 165 19.13 5.61 -9.34
N ALA A 166 18.63 6.15 -8.22
CA ALA A 166 19.41 6.27 -6.98
C ALA A 166 19.85 4.90 -6.43
N VAL A 167 18.97 3.89 -6.45
CA VAL A 167 19.33 2.50 -6.09
C VAL A 167 20.41 1.98 -7.02
N LYS A 168 20.23 2.11 -8.35
CA LYS A 168 21.20 1.64 -9.35
C LYS A 168 22.57 2.32 -9.23
N ARG A 169 22.63 3.58 -8.83
CA ARG A 169 23.90 4.31 -8.56
C ARG A 169 24.57 3.86 -7.26
N ALA A 170 23.81 3.38 -6.28
CA ALA A 170 24.33 3.00 -4.98
C ALA A 170 24.91 1.57 -4.94
N VAL A 171 24.65 0.75 -5.96
CA VAL A 171 25.07 -0.65 -6.03
C VAL A 171 26.25 -0.86 -6.98
N THR A 172 26.86 -2.04 -6.93
CA THR A 172 27.85 -2.49 -7.91
C THR A 172 27.17 -2.98 -9.20
N ARG A 173 27.91 -3.06 -10.30
CA ARG A 173 27.41 -3.58 -11.58
C ARG A 173 26.96 -5.05 -11.52
N THR A 174 27.42 -5.79 -10.54
CA THR A 174 27.06 -7.21 -10.33
C THR A 174 25.83 -7.41 -9.47
N CYS A 175 25.27 -6.34 -8.91
CA CYS A 175 24.03 -6.40 -8.14
C CYS A 175 22.81 -6.47 -9.06
N HIS A 176 21.93 -7.41 -8.80
CA HIS A 176 20.64 -7.51 -9.48
C HIS A 176 19.61 -6.60 -8.82
N VAL A 177 19.16 -5.57 -9.53
CA VAL A 177 18.08 -4.67 -9.09
C VAL A 177 16.84 -5.02 -9.88
N VAL A 178 15.82 -5.58 -9.22
CA VAL A 178 14.64 -6.15 -9.87
C VAL A 178 13.35 -5.70 -9.19
N ASN A 179 12.23 -5.74 -9.93
CA ASN A 179 10.91 -5.62 -9.32
C ASN A 179 10.63 -6.86 -8.48
N ALA A 180 10.25 -6.64 -7.22
CA ALA A 180 9.97 -7.71 -6.25
C ALA A 180 8.53 -7.65 -5.69
N ALA A 181 7.61 -6.99 -6.40
CA ALA A 181 6.22 -6.85 -5.94
C ALA A 181 5.53 -8.21 -5.68
N TYR A 182 5.92 -9.25 -6.42
CA TYR A 182 5.39 -10.61 -6.25
C TYR A 182 5.65 -11.22 -4.87
N LEU A 183 6.63 -10.72 -4.12
CA LEU A 183 6.86 -11.16 -2.73
C LEU A 183 5.73 -10.75 -1.79
N LEU A 184 5.01 -9.67 -2.12
CA LEU A 184 3.92 -9.12 -1.31
C LEU A 184 2.55 -9.40 -1.92
N ILE A 185 2.40 -9.20 -3.22
CA ILE A 185 1.15 -9.37 -3.97
C ILE A 185 1.28 -10.53 -4.96
N GLY A 186 0.19 -11.16 -5.30
CA GLY A 186 0.18 -12.35 -6.15
C GLY A 186 -0.14 -13.62 -5.37
N GLU A 187 -0.25 -14.74 -6.04
CA GLU A 187 -0.76 -16.00 -5.47
C GLU A 187 0.00 -16.46 -4.22
N LYS A 188 1.32 -16.29 -4.23
CA LYS A 188 2.19 -16.64 -3.10
C LYS A 188 2.69 -15.43 -2.31
N GLY A 189 2.14 -14.25 -2.54
CA GLY A 189 2.55 -13.02 -1.85
C GLY A 189 2.21 -13.03 -0.36
N SER A 190 2.96 -12.33 0.47
CA SER A 190 2.71 -12.26 1.92
C SER A 190 1.35 -11.65 2.25
N ARG A 191 0.78 -10.83 1.34
CA ARG A 191 -0.53 -10.19 1.50
C ARG A 191 -1.70 -11.02 0.98
N SER A 192 -1.45 -12.18 0.37
CA SER A 192 -2.51 -13.04 -0.16
C SER A 192 -3.11 -13.99 0.88
N HIS A 193 -2.54 -14.03 2.07
CA HIS A 193 -3.01 -14.86 3.18
C HIS A 193 -3.20 -14.00 4.42
N ASN A 194 -4.31 -14.20 5.10
CA ASN A 194 -4.67 -13.45 6.31
C ASN A 194 -4.83 -14.41 7.50
N ASN A 195 -4.41 -13.96 8.67
CA ASN A 195 -4.74 -14.63 9.93
C ASN A 195 -6.11 -14.15 10.46
N ALA A 196 -6.60 -14.78 11.55
CA ALA A 196 -7.90 -14.46 12.11
C ALA A 196 -8.03 -13.00 12.59
N ASN A 197 -6.95 -12.38 13.10
CA ASN A 197 -6.95 -10.98 13.52
C ASN A 197 -7.07 -10.03 12.32
N GLU A 198 -6.42 -10.35 11.21
CA GLU A 198 -6.52 -9.58 9.96
C GLU A 198 -7.91 -9.70 9.36
N ILE A 199 -8.49 -10.91 9.33
CA ILE A 199 -9.87 -11.11 8.85
C ILE A 199 -10.84 -10.26 9.66
N ALA A 200 -10.77 -10.31 10.99
CA ALA A 200 -11.64 -9.53 11.85
C ALA A 200 -11.45 -8.00 11.66
N HIS A 201 -10.21 -7.55 11.44
CA HIS A 201 -9.93 -6.15 11.14
C HIS A 201 -10.57 -5.69 9.83
N TYR A 202 -10.41 -6.48 8.76
CA TYR A 202 -10.99 -6.15 7.44
C TYR A 202 -12.51 -6.31 7.42
N GLU A 203 -13.07 -7.26 8.16
CA GLU A 203 -14.51 -7.47 8.28
C GLU A 203 -15.22 -6.24 8.85
N TYR A 204 -14.63 -5.56 9.84
CA TYR A 204 -15.15 -4.30 10.33
C TYR A 204 -15.26 -3.25 9.22
N GLY A 205 -14.19 -3.03 8.46
CA GLY A 205 -14.20 -2.08 7.33
C GLY A 205 -15.18 -2.47 6.22
N ALA A 206 -15.28 -3.76 5.92
CA ALA A 206 -16.24 -4.28 4.94
C ALA A 206 -17.69 -4.06 5.39
N ASN A 207 -17.97 -4.23 6.69
CA ASN A 207 -19.30 -3.98 7.25
C ASN A 207 -19.69 -2.49 7.16
N LEU A 208 -18.79 -1.57 7.49
CA LEU A 208 -19.02 -0.14 7.31
C LEU A 208 -19.34 0.21 5.84
N SER A 209 -18.53 -0.32 4.91
CA SER A 209 -18.76 -0.09 3.47
C SER A 209 -20.09 -0.66 3.01
N SER A 210 -20.47 -1.83 3.48
CA SER A 210 -21.76 -2.47 3.14
C SER A 210 -22.94 -1.62 3.63
N ARG A 211 -22.87 -1.07 4.82
CA ARG A 211 -23.89 -0.16 5.37
C ARG A 211 -24.02 1.11 4.53
N CYS A 212 -22.91 1.72 4.19
CA CYS A 212 -22.90 2.91 3.33
C CYS A 212 -23.50 2.62 1.94
N ILE A 213 -23.11 1.50 1.33
CA ILE A 213 -23.63 1.10 0.01
C ILE A 213 -25.15 0.84 0.09
N LEU A 214 -25.62 0.11 1.10
CA LEU A 214 -27.04 -0.18 1.28
C LEU A 214 -27.84 1.12 1.50
N SER A 215 -27.33 2.04 2.31
CA SER A 215 -27.95 3.35 2.51
C SER A 215 -28.03 4.16 1.20
N ALA A 216 -26.97 4.13 0.40
CA ALA A 216 -26.96 4.78 -0.92
C ALA A 216 -27.96 4.11 -1.88
N MET A 217 -28.05 2.77 -1.90
CA MET A 217 -29.03 2.03 -2.72
C MET A 217 -30.46 2.37 -2.33
N ASN A 218 -30.78 2.42 -1.04
CA ASN A 218 -32.11 2.77 -0.54
C ASN A 218 -32.48 4.24 -0.76
N ALA A 219 -31.49 5.11 -0.97
CA ALA A 219 -31.70 6.52 -1.29
C ALA A 219 -31.99 6.78 -2.78
N ILE A 220 -31.86 5.77 -3.66
CA ILE A 220 -32.09 5.95 -5.09
C ILE A 220 -33.57 6.27 -5.34
N GLU A 221 -33.83 7.44 -5.95
CA GLU A 221 -35.16 7.92 -6.29
C GLU A 221 -35.12 8.79 -7.53
N VAL A 222 -36.20 8.78 -8.29
CA VAL A 222 -36.34 9.64 -9.49
C VAL A 222 -36.25 11.10 -9.11
N GLY A 223 -35.34 11.84 -9.71
CA GLY A 223 -35.10 13.27 -9.45
C GLY A 223 -33.94 13.56 -8.50
N LYS A 224 -33.42 12.59 -7.76
CA LYS A 224 -32.19 12.77 -6.95
C LYS A 224 -30.95 12.87 -7.83
N LYS A 225 -30.02 13.72 -7.40
CA LYS A 225 -28.70 13.87 -8.06
C LYS A 225 -27.75 12.78 -7.61
N GLU A 226 -26.82 12.40 -8.46
CA GLU A 226 -25.74 11.45 -8.14
C GLU A 226 -24.94 11.87 -6.89
N ALA A 227 -24.69 13.19 -6.72
CA ALA A 227 -24.01 13.72 -5.54
C ALA A 227 -24.80 13.53 -4.24
N GLU A 228 -26.14 13.59 -4.27
CA GLU A 228 -26.99 13.36 -3.11
C GLU A 228 -26.96 11.88 -2.69
N ILE A 229 -26.94 10.97 -3.66
CA ILE A 229 -26.81 9.54 -3.42
C ILE A 229 -25.39 9.21 -2.96
N GLY A 230 -24.38 9.80 -3.62
CA GLY A 230 -22.97 9.60 -3.27
C GLY A 230 -22.58 10.04 -1.85
N ALA A 231 -23.31 11.01 -1.29
CA ALA A 231 -23.08 11.46 0.08
C ALA A 231 -23.28 10.35 1.14
N TYR A 232 -24.14 9.37 0.88
CA TYR A 232 -24.34 8.22 1.78
C TYR A 232 -23.13 7.30 1.84
N LEU A 233 -22.27 7.29 0.80
CA LEU A 233 -21.06 6.48 0.78
C LEU A 233 -19.97 6.96 1.74
N LEU A 234 -20.14 8.15 2.34
CA LEU A 234 -19.20 8.77 3.29
C LEU A 234 -19.82 8.92 4.71
N ALA A 235 -21.00 8.36 4.94
CA ALA A 235 -21.80 8.64 6.13
C ALA A 235 -21.17 8.14 7.45
N GLU A 236 -20.31 7.12 7.42
CA GLU A 236 -19.73 6.50 8.61
C GLU A 236 -18.47 7.22 9.13
N GLY A 237 -18.08 8.34 8.54
CA GLY A 237 -16.94 9.16 8.98
C GLY A 237 -15.56 8.53 8.76
N GLN A 238 -15.48 7.37 8.12
CA GLN A 238 -14.24 6.73 7.76
C GLN A 238 -13.68 7.31 6.46
N MET A 239 -12.37 7.47 6.39
CA MET A 239 -11.74 7.84 5.13
C MET A 239 -11.80 6.65 4.17
N PRO A 240 -12.45 6.78 3.00
CA PRO A 240 -12.46 5.71 2.03
C PRO A 240 -11.06 5.51 1.43
N SER A 241 -10.73 4.27 1.11
CA SER A 241 -9.48 3.93 0.42
C SER A 241 -9.44 4.44 -1.01
N VAL A 242 -10.62 4.64 -1.61
CA VAL A 242 -10.80 5.19 -2.97
C VAL A 242 -11.88 6.25 -2.93
N VAL A 243 -11.79 7.27 -3.77
CA VAL A 243 -12.85 8.27 -3.93
C VAL A 243 -14.13 7.56 -4.35
N PRO A 244 -15.25 7.71 -3.62
CA PRO A 244 -16.51 7.09 -3.98
C PRO A 244 -17.01 7.56 -5.35
N ILE A 245 -17.52 6.62 -6.14
CA ILE A 245 -18.10 6.89 -7.45
C ILE A 245 -19.58 6.58 -7.36
N ALA A 246 -20.42 7.60 -7.49
CA ALA A 246 -21.87 7.48 -7.67
C ALA A 246 -22.23 8.08 -9.04
N ALA A 247 -22.56 7.23 -9.97
CA ALA A 247 -22.78 7.64 -11.36
C ALA A 247 -23.85 6.78 -12.02
N SER A 248 -24.54 7.35 -13.01
CA SER A 248 -25.62 6.69 -13.72
C SER A 248 -25.67 7.08 -15.20
N GLY A 249 -26.40 6.28 -16.00
CA GLY A 249 -26.67 6.54 -17.40
C GLY A 249 -25.56 6.15 -18.36
N LYS A 250 -25.54 6.78 -19.54
CA LYS A 250 -24.65 6.38 -20.65
C LYS A 250 -23.18 6.75 -20.49
N ARG A 251 -22.81 7.39 -19.38
CA ARG A 251 -21.41 7.77 -19.09
C ARG A 251 -20.62 6.66 -18.44
N PHE A 252 -21.30 5.58 -18.07
CA PHE A 252 -20.74 4.41 -17.38
C PHE A 252 -21.22 3.13 -18.02
#